data_ce11cc8e8a135d6ab831701d64b5035b
#
_entry.id   ce11cc8e8a135d6ab831701d64b5035b
#
_cell.length_a   1.000
_cell.length_b   1.000
_cell.length_c   1.000
_cell.angle_alpha   90.00
_cell.angle_beta   90.00
_cell.angle_gamma   90.00
#
_symmetry.space_group_name_H-M   'P 1'
#
loop_
_entity.id
_entity.type
_entity.pdbx_description
1 polymer ?
#
loop_
_entity_poly.entity_id
_entity_poly.type
_entity_poly.pdbx_seq_one_letter_code
_entity_poly.pdbx_strand_id
1 'polypeptide(L)'
;MKTNYEIRYAAHPEDAKSYDTARLRRDFLIEKVFTADEVNMVYSMYDRMVVGGAMPVAETLRLEAIDPLKAPFFLTRREMGIYNVGGPGVVKAGDAVFELGYKEALYLGSGDREVTFASKDAGNPAKFYFNSLTAHRNYPDKKVTKSDAVVAHMGSLEGSNDRNINKMLVNQVLPTCQLQMGMTELLPGSVWNTMPAHVHSRRMEAYFYFEVPEDQAVCHFMGEVDETRHIWMKGDQAVLSPEWSIHSAAATHNYTFIWGMGGENLDYGDQDFSKITDLK
;
A
#
# COMPACT_ATOMS: atom_id res chain seq x y z
N MET A 1 3.61 17.39 -17.09
CA MET A 1 3.52 16.79 -15.74
C MET A 1 2.05 16.77 -15.35
N LYS A 2 1.51 15.63 -14.95
CA LYS A 2 0.10 15.50 -14.62
C LYS A 2 -0.06 14.76 -13.29
N THR A 3 -0.64 15.44 -12.30
CA THR A 3 -1.09 14.85 -11.04
C THR A 3 -2.58 14.59 -11.12
N ASN A 4 -2.97 13.32 -10.99
CA ASN A 4 -4.36 12.89 -10.97
C ASN A 4 -4.73 12.45 -9.55
N TYR A 5 -5.92 12.82 -9.10
CA TYR A 5 -6.43 12.28 -7.85
C TYR A 5 -7.94 12.10 -7.89
N GLU A 6 -8.41 11.19 -7.10
CA GLU A 6 -9.83 11.00 -6.79
C GLU A 6 -10.04 10.93 -5.27
N ILE A 7 -11.25 11.28 -4.83
CA ILE A 7 -11.64 11.18 -3.42
C ILE A 7 -12.59 10.00 -3.30
N ARG A 8 -12.32 9.11 -2.33
CA ARG A 8 -13.20 7.99 -2.00
C ARG A 8 -13.72 8.15 -0.59
N TYR A 9 -15.04 8.23 -0.49
CA TYR A 9 -15.74 8.30 0.80
C TYR A 9 -15.80 6.95 1.47
N ALA A 10 -15.84 6.96 2.82
CA ALA A 10 -16.00 5.75 3.58
C ALA A 10 -17.39 5.13 3.34
N ALA A 11 -17.43 3.83 3.11
CA ALA A 11 -18.65 3.06 3.00
C ALA A 11 -19.04 2.49 4.37
N HIS A 12 -20.34 2.50 4.68
CA HIS A 12 -20.84 1.82 5.86
C HIS A 12 -20.85 0.30 5.61
N PRO A 13 -20.46 -0.57 6.57
CA PRO A 13 -20.44 -2.02 6.37
C PRO A 13 -21.79 -2.58 5.94
N GLU A 14 -22.89 -2.12 6.53
CA GLU A 14 -24.24 -2.56 6.13
C GLU A 14 -24.58 -2.23 4.68
N ASP A 15 -24.11 -1.08 4.15
CA ASP A 15 -24.33 -0.72 2.75
C ASP A 15 -23.49 -1.60 1.83
N ALA A 16 -22.25 -1.90 2.23
CA ALA A 16 -21.31 -2.70 1.45
C ALA A 16 -21.80 -4.14 1.21
N LYS A 17 -22.63 -4.70 2.09
CA LYS A 17 -23.27 -6.00 1.92
C LYS A 17 -24.11 -6.10 0.64
N SER A 18 -24.68 -4.97 0.18
CA SER A 18 -25.53 -4.90 -1.01
C SER A 18 -24.79 -4.49 -2.27
N TYR A 19 -23.48 -4.20 -2.21
CA TYR A 19 -22.74 -3.70 -3.37
C TYR A 19 -22.56 -4.79 -4.42
N ASP A 20 -22.87 -4.43 -5.66
CA ASP A 20 -22.51 -5.24 -6.82
C ASP A 20 -21.02 -5.12 -7.15
N THR A 21 -20.55 -5.95 -8.07
CA THR A 21 -19.16 -5.97 -8.50
C THR A 21 -18.66 -4.59 -8.97
N ALA A 22 -19.47 -3.84 -9.69
CA ALA A 22 -19.09 -2.53 -10.22
C ALA A 22 -18.88 -1.53 -9.09
N ARG A 23 -19.74 -1.55 -8.07
CA ARG A 23 -19.63 -0.67 -6.91
C ARG A 23 -18.46 -1.05 -6.00
N LEU A 24 -18.26 -2.35 -5.73
CA LEU A 24 -17.09 -2.82 -4.97
C LEU A 24 -15.78 -2.34 -5.62
N ARG A 25 -15.65 -2.52 -6.92
CA ARG A 25 -14.46 -2.07 -7.66
C ARG A 25 -14.29 -0.55 -7.61
N ARG A 26 -15.37 0.20 -7.80
CA ARG A 26 -15.32 1.67 -7.78
C ARG A 26 -14.91 2.22 -6.41
N ASP A 27 -15.44 1.65 -5.32
CA ASP A 27 -15.29 2.19 -3.98
C ASP A 27 -13.97 1.69 -3.31
N PHE A 28 -13.50 0.48 -3.63
CA PHE A 28 -12.36 -0.12 -2.96
C PHE A 28 -11.14 -0.38 -3.85
N LEU A 29 -11.31 -0.72 -5.14
CA LEU A 29 -10.20 -1.05 -6.02
C LEU A 29 -9.56 0.21 -6.63
N ILE A 30 -8.24 0.30 -6.59
CA ILE A 30 -7.43 1.29 -7.30
C ILE A 30 -6.81 0.59 -8.51
N GLU A 31 -7.48 0.70 -9.66
CA GLU A 31 -7.04 0.01 -10.89
C GLU A 31 -5.80 0.65 -11.52
N LYS A 32 -5.68 1.96 -11.41
CA LYS A 32 -4.62 2.72 -12.06
C LYS A 32 -3.69 3.35 -11.02
N VAL A 33 -2.69 2.59 -10.58
CA VAL A 33 -1.63 3.09 -9.71
C VAL A 33 -0.55 3.77 -10.53
N PHE A 34 -0.11 3.15 -11.63
CA PHE A 34 0.96 3.66 -12.47
C PHE A 34 0.47 4.05 -13.88
N THR A 35 0.94 5.20 -14.34
CA THR A 35 0.85 5.67 -15.72
C THR A 35 2.16 6.41 -16.02
N ALA A 36 2.72 6.19 -17.21
CA ALA A 36 3.94 6.85 -17.63
C ALA A 36 3.84 8.38 -17.51
N ASP A 37 4.82 8.98 -16.84
CA ASP A 37 4.94 10.41 -16.60
C ASP A 37 3.76 11.07 -15.85
N GLU A 38 3.07 10.27 -15.01
CA GLU A 38 1.99 10.77 -14.16
C GLU A 38 2.19 10.37 -12.69
N VAL A 39 1.63 11.17 -11.78
CA VAL A 39 1.36 10.81 -10.39
C VAL A 39 -0.13 10.56 -10.24
N ASN A 40 -0.51 9.35 -9.83
CA ASN A 40 -1.91 8.98 -9.58
C ASN A 40 -2.14 8.77 -8.08
N MET A 41 -3.23 9.29 -7.55
CA MET A 41 -3.55 9.22 -6.12
C MET A 41 -5.03 8.96 -5.87
N VAL A 42 -5.30 8.21 -4.82
CA VAL A 42 -6.62 8.11 -4.18
C VAL A 42 -6.51 8.68 -2.78
N TYR A 43 -7.29 9.73 -2.50
CA TYR A 43 -7.50 10.25 -1.16
C TYR A 43 -8.69 9.54 -0.54
N SER A 44 -8.42 8.64 0.38
CA SER A 44 -9.44 7.88 1.09
C SER A 44 -9.93 8.64 2.32
N MET A 45 -11.22 8.56 2.63
CA MET A 45 -11.79 9.06 3.89
C MET A 45 -11.59 8.08 5.06
N TYR A 46 -11.15 6.85 4.81
CA TYR A 46 -10.64 5.96 5.86
C TYR A 46 -9.28 6.50 6.33
N ASP A 47 -9.20 6.91 7.59
CA ASP A 47 -8.00 7.52 8.22
C ASP A 47 -7.30 8.60 7.39
N ARG A 48 -7.97 9.13 6.38
CA ARG A 48 -7.42 10.09 5.40
C ARG A 48 -6.12 9.61 4.75
N MET A 49 -6.01 8.29 4.54
CA MET A 49 -4.88 7.72 3.83
C MET A 49 -4.90 8.16 2.35
N VAL A 50 -3.74 8.55 1.84
CA VAL A 50 -3.51 8.68 0.41
C VAL A 50 -2.75 7.45 -0.06
N VAL A 51 -3.30 6.77 -1.06
CA VAL A 51 -2.65 5.66 -1.76
C VAL A 51 -2.36 6.12 -3.18
N GLY A 52 -1.13 5.93 -3.65
CA GLY A 52 -0.80 6.39 -4.99
C GLY A 52 0.47 5.77 -5.57
N GLY A 53 0.78 6.22 -6.77
CA GLY A 53 1.99 5.83 -7.48
C GLY A 53 2.50 6.92 -8.41
N ALA A 54 3.80 6.87 -8.67
CA ALA A 54 4.50 7.72 -9.61
C ALA A 54 5.37 6.86 -10.52
N MET A 55 5.26 7.03 -11.83
CA MET A 55 6.06 6.31 -12.83
C MET A 55 6.74 7.30 -13.78
N PRO A 56 7.86 7.92 -13.35
CA PRO A 56 8.64 8.80 -14.21
C PRO A 56 9.31 7.98 -15.32
N VAL A 57 9.08 8.32 -16.57
CA VAL A 57 9.71 7.69 -17.75
C VAL A 57 10.62 8.69 -18.45
N ALA A 58 10.05 9.74 -19.02
CA ALA A 58 10.77 10.79 -19.72
C ALA A 58 11.02 12.03 -18.85
N GLU A 59 10.18 12.27 -17.85
CA GLU A 59 10.19 13.48 -17.03
C GLU A 59 10.41 13.17 -15.56
N THR A 60 11.01 14.12 -14.84
CA THR A 60 10.97 14.13 -13.37
C THR A 60 9.59 14.57 -12.93
N LEU A 61 8.93 13.77 -12.09
CA LEU A 61 7.60 14.05 -11.57
C LEU A 61 7.67 14.75 -10.22
N ARG A 62 6.85 15.77 -10.04
CA ARG A 62 6.68 16.45 -8.76
C ARG A 62 5.42 15.95 -8.06
N LEU A 63 5.53 15.69 -6.76
CA LEU A 63 4.39 15.37 -5.90
C LEU A 63 3.70 16.68 -5.48
N GLU A 64 2.56 16.97 -6.08
CA GLU A 64 1.80 18.16 -5.76
C GLU A 64 0.88 17.94 -4.55
N ALA A 65 0.69 18.98 -3.75
CA ALA A 65 -0.35 18.99 -2.74
C ALA A 65 -1.72 19.09 -3.45
N ILE A 66 -2.51 18.03 -3.33
CA ILE A 66 -3.87 18.03 -3.87
C ILE A 66 -4.80 18.91 -3.04
N ASP A 67 -5.83 19.47 -3.68
CA ASP A 67 -6.72 20.45 -3.03
C ASP A 67 -7.29 20.01 -1.67
N PRO A 68 -7.71 18.75 -1.44
CA PRO A 68 -8.20 18.32 -0.13
C PRO A 68 -7.21 18.47 1.02
N LEU A 69 -5.91 18.54 0.75
CA LEU A 69 -4.89 18.67 1.78
C LEU A 69 -4.80 20.10 2.33
N LYS A 70 -5.24 21.11 1.57
CA LYS A 70 -5.19 22.53 1.95
C LYS A 70 -3.83 22.92 2.55
N ALA A 71 -2.77 22.57 1.84
CA ALA A 71 -1.37 22.73 2.28
C ALA A 71 -0.48 23.20 1.13
N PRO A 72 0.60 23.97 1.41
CA PRO A 72 1.53 24.42 0.37
C PRO A 72 2.36 23.27 -0.23
N PHE A 73 2.66 22.24 0.56
CA PHE A 73 3.37 21.03 0.12
C PHE A 73 2.59 19.77 0.55
N PHE A 74 2.82 18.68 -0.16
CA PHE A 74 2.17 17.41 0.14
C PHE A 74 2.47 16.92 1.57
N LEU A 75 3.72 17.08 2.03
CA LEU A 75 4.16 16.61 3.34
C LEU A 75 4.00 17.63 4.48
N THR A 76 3.40 18.81 4.27
CA THR A 76 3.25 19.83 5.31
C THR A 76 2.72 19.27 6.64
N ARG A 77 1.74 18.37 6.58
CA ARG A 77 1.11 17.72 7.74
C ARG A 77 0.95 16.22 7.57
N ARG A 78 1.82 15.60 6.75
CA ARG A 78 1.73 14.18 6.41
C ARG A 78 3.09 13.52 6.45
N GLU A 79 3.10 12.26 6.81
CA GLU A 79 4.22 11.34 6.60
C GLU A 79 3.93 10.45 5.38
N MET A 80 4.95 9.85 4.82
CA MET A 80 4.83 9.04 3.61
C MET A 80 5.80 7.87 3.61
N GLY A 81 5.31 6.70 3.27
CA GLY A 81 6.12 5.53 2.94
C GLY A 81 6.08 5.27 1.44
N ILE A 82 7.24 5.02 0.85
CA ILE A 82 7.42 4.80 -0.58
C ILE A 82 8.12 3.45 -0.77
N TYR A 83 7.67 2.66 -1.75
CA TYR A 83 8.36 1.46 -2.24
C TYR A 83 8.64 1.60 -3.72
N ASN A 84 9.85 1.29 -4.14
CA ASN A 84 10.15 1.18 -5.57
C ASN A 84 9.95 -0.27 -6.04
N VAL A 85 8.99 -0.47 -6.93
CA VAL A 85 8.65 -1.78 -7.52
C VAL A 85 8.97 -1.85 -9.02
N GLY A 86 9.79 -0.93 -9.52
CA GLY A 86 10.28 -0.86 -10.90
C GLY A 86 11.79 -0.83 -11.00
N GLY A 87 12.29 -0.29 -12.08
CA GLY A 87 13.73 -0.04 -12.28
C GLY A 87 14.32 0.95 -11.26
N PRO A 88 15.64 1.12 -11.21
CA PRO A 88 16.28 2.03 -10.27
C PRO A 88 15.82 3.48 -10.47
N GLY A 89 15.56 4.17 -9.36
CA GLY A 89 15.11 5.57 -9.41
C GLY A 89 15.62 6.41 -8.26
N VAL A 90 15.23 7.68 -8.28
CA VAL A 90 15.65 8.69 -7.32
C VAL A 90 14.42 9.41 -6.78
N VAL A 91 14.35 9.55 -5.47
CA VAL A 91 13.40 10.42 -4.78
C VAL A 91 14.18 11.57 -4.17
N LYS A 92 13.77 12.82 -4.46
CA LYS A 92 14.30 14.01 -3.78
C LYS A 92 13.23 14.57 -2.84
N ALA A 93 13.63 14.94 -1.63
CA ALA A 93 12.77 15.60 -0.65
C ALA A 93 13.49 16.84 -0.10
N GLY A 94 13.17 18.02 -0.64
CA GLY A 94 13.98 19.22 -0.45
C GLY A 94 15.40 19.01 -0.99
N ASP A 95 16.41 19.20 -0.15
CA ASP A 95 17.83 19.00 -0.51
C ASP A 95 18.29 17.54 -0.39
N ALA A 96 17.51 16.68 0.29
CA ALA A 96 17.85 15.27 0.46
C ALA A 96 17.57 14.46 -0.80
N VAL A 97 18.50 13.55 -1.15
CA VAL A 97 18.44 12.70 -2.34
C VAL A 97 18.54 11.24 -1.92
N PHE A 98 17.59 10.43 -2.34
CA PHE A 98 17.53 9.00 -2.03
C PHE A 98 17.47 8.18 -3.32
N GLU A 99 18.46 7.33 -3.53
CA GLU A 99 18.44 6.34 -4.60
C GLU A 99 17.74 5.08 -4.11
N LEU A 100 16.72 4.63 -4.84
CA LEU A 100 15.96 3.43 -4.54
C LEU A 100 16.10 2.39 -5.64
N GLY A 101 16.61 1.23 -5.28
CA GLY A 101 16.57 0.03 -6.09
C GLY A 101 15.22 -0.70 -5.97
N TYR A 102 15.10 -1.81 -6.70
CA TYR A 102 13.91 -2.67 -6.67
C TYR A 102 13.64 -3.23 -5.27
N LYS A 103 12.40 -3.13 -4.79
CA LYS A 103 11.95 -3.56 -3.46
C LYS A 103 12.64 -2.84 -2.28
N GLU A 104 13.21 -1.67 -2.53
CA GLU A 104 13.68 -0.78 -1.46
C GLU A 104 12.59 0.22 -1.07
N ALA A 105 12.59 0.61 0.19
CA ALA A 105 11.62 1.52 0.76
C ALA A 105 12.26 2.83 1.25
N LEU A 106 11.44 3.88 1.35
CA LEU A 106 11.82 5.17 1.89
C LEU A 106 10.67 5.69 2.76
N TYR A 107 11.00 6.09 3.98
CA TYR A 107 10.13 6.89 4.82
C TYR A 107 10.48 8.37 4.69
N LEU A 108 9.47 9.22 4.51
CA LEU A 108 9.58 10.67 4.54
C LEU A 108 8.72 11.22 5.68
N GLY A 109 9.35 11.94 6.60
CA GLY A 109 8.65 12.67 7.67
C GLY A 109 7.94 13.91 7.14
N SER A 110 7.07 14.50 7.98
CA SER A 110 6.36 15.73 7.64
C SER A 110 7.30 16.94 7.50
N GLY A 111 6.95 17.90 6.66
CA GLY A 111 7.71 19.12 6.48
C GLY A 111 7.37 19.86 5.19
N ASP A 112 7.58 21.16 5.19
CA ASP A 112 7.34 22.04 4.03
C ASP A 112 8.49 21.93 3.03
N ARG A 113 8.37 20.97 2.12
CA ARG A 113 9.38 20.69 1.10
C ARG A 113 8.79 20.04 -0.14
N GLU A 114 9.44 20.28 -1.26
CA GLU A 114 9.11 19.60 -2.50
C GLU A 114 9.57 18.14 -2.47
N VAL A 115 8.76 17.25 -3.05
CA VAL A 115 9.14 15.86 -3.31
C VAL A 115 9.07 15.62 -4.81
N THR A 116 10.13 15.01 -5.37
CA THR A 116 10.18 14.64 -6.79
C THR A 116 10.64 13.21 -6.99
N PHE A 117 10.21 12.61 -8.11
CA PHE A 117 10.51 11.25 -8.52
C PHE A 117 11.17 11.26 -9.90
N ALA A 118 12.24 10.49 -10.06
CA ALA A 118 12.91 10.33 -11.36
C ALA A 118 13.37 8.88 -11.54
N SER A 119 13.30 8.36 -12.75
CA SER A 119 13.94 7.10 -13.14
C SER A 119 15.41 7.34 -13.51
N LYS A 120 16.27 6.34 -13.25
CA LYS A 120 17.65 6.37 -13.77
C LYS A 120 17.73 5.93 -15.22
N ASP A 121 16.77 5.17 -15.70
CA ASP A 121 16.69 4.64 -17.05
C ASP A 121 15.24 4.67 -17.55
N ALA A 122 14.99 5.37 -18.62
CA ALA A 122 13.67 5.45 -19.26
C ALA A 122 13.22 4.11 -19.88
N GLY A 123 14.17 3.26 -20.27
CA GLY A 123 13.89 1.91 -20.79
C GLY A 123 13.52 0.90 -19.72
N ASN A 124 13.83 1.20 -18.46
CA ASN A 124 13.45 0.44 -17.27
C ASN A 124 13.02 1.40 -16.16
N PRO A 125 11.84 2.02 -16.28
CA PRO A 125 11.41 3.07 -15.39
C PRO A 125 11.17 2.59 -13.97
N ALA A 126 11.44 3.46 -13.01
CA ALA A 126 11.06 3.26 -11.62
C ALA A 126 9.53 3.34 -11.48
N LYS A 127 8.99 2.55 -10.55
CA LYS A 127 7.59 2.57 -10.15
C LYS A 127 7.51 2.78 -8.64
N PHE A 128 7.20 3.99 -8.23
CA PHE A 128 7.13 4.36 -6.82
C PHE A 128 5.70 4.24 -6.32
N TYR A 129 5.38 3.14 -5.65
CA TYR A 129 4.13 3.01 -4.89
C TYR A 129 4.27 3.72 -3.55
N PHE A 130 3.23 4.41 -3.08
CA PHE A 130 3.28 5.10 -1.80
C PHE A 130 1.96 5.09 -1.05
N ASN A 131 2.09 5.11 0.28
CA ASN A 131 1.01 5.45 1.21
C ASN A 131 1.41 6.66 2.04
N SER A 132 0.45 7.51 2.35
CA SER A 132 0.67 8.67 3.19
C SER A 132 -0.48 8.87 4.17
N LEU A 133 -0.14 9.25 5.40
CA LEU A 133 -1.07 9.52 6.48
C LEU A 133 -0.78 10.88 7.12
N THR A 134 -1.73 11.39 7.90
CA THR A 134 -1.53 12.62 8.68
C THR A 134 -0.44 12.40 9.74
N ALA A 135 0.39 13.41 9.95
CA ALA A 135 1.49 13.36 10.91
C ALA A 135 1.35 14.48 11.96
N HIS A 136 1.46 14.12 13.23
CA HIS A 136 1.41 15.05 14.35
C HIS A 136 2.80 15.53 14.80
N ARG A 137 3.86 14.94 14.23
CA ARG A 137 5.27 15.36 14.41
C ARG A 137 6.11 14.98 13.20
N ASN A 138 7.29 15.56 13.11
CA ASN A 138 8.29 15.17 12.13
C ASN A 138 9.22 14.10 12.72
N TYR A 139 9.42 13.01 11.97
CA TYR A 139 10.48 12.03 12.17
C TYR A 139 11.47 12.10 11.00
N PRO A 140 12.76 11.75 11.22
CA PRO A 140 13.78 11.78 10.17
C PRO A 140 13.44 10.88 8.98
N ASP A 141 13.76 11.34 7.80
CA ASP A 141 13.72 10.54 6.60
C ASP A 141 14.67 9.36 6.70
N LYS A 142 14.26 8.20 6.21
CA LYS A 142 15.10 7.00 6.25
C LYS A 142 14.81 6.09 5.05
N LYS A 143 15.86 5.81 4.28
CA LYS A 143 15.85 4.69 3.33
C LYS A 143 15.96 3.38 4.10
N VAL A 144 15.19 2.37 3.67
CA VAL A 144 15.14 1.03 4.28
C VAL A 144 15.28 -0.01 3.17
N THR A 145 16.19 -0.94 3.36
CA THR A 145 16.42 -2.08 2.47
C THR A 145 15.90 -3.37 3.11
N LYS A 146 15.89 -4.48 2.37
CA LYS A 146 15.53 -5.80 2.94
C LYS A 146 16.46 -6.22 4.08
N SER A 147 17.72 -5.78 4.09
CA SER A 147 18.66 -6.07 5.17
C SER A 147 18.34 -5.34 6.47
N ASP A 148 17.60 -4.23 6.40
CA ASP A 148 17.15 -3.47 7.58
C ASP A 148 15.83 -4.00 8.14
N ALA A 149 15.12 -4.83 7.36
CA ALA A 149 13.78 -5.30 7.69
C ALA A 149 13.78 -6.32 8.83
N VAL A 150 12.74 -6.31 9.65
CA VAL A 150 12.41 -7.43 10.53
C VAL A 150 11.63 -8.45 9.71
N VAL A 151 12.27 -9.58 9.41
CA VAL A 151 11.69 -10.63 8.56
C VAL A 151 11.08 -11.72 9.41
N ALA A 152 9.81 -12.06 9.12
CA ALA A 152 9.13 -13.24 9.68
C ALA A 152 8.80 -14.22 8.55
N HIS A 153 9.30 -15.45 8.67
CA HIS A 153 8.92 -16.55 7.78
C HIS A 153 7.67 -17.23 8.36
N MET A 154 6.61 -17.36 7.57
CA MET A 154 5.31 -17.81 8.02
C MET A 154 4.67 -18.79 7.03
N GLY A 155 3.89 -19.74 7.58
CA GLY A 155 3.15 -20.70 6.78
C GLY A 155 3.98 -21.90 6.36
N SER A 156 3.51 -22.60 5.36
CA SER A 156 4.16 -23.79 4.77
C SER A 156 3.67 -24.04 3.35
N LEU A 157 4.41 -24.78 2.57
CA LEU A 157 3.99 -25.20 1.24
C LEU A 157 2.75 -26.11 1.30
N GLU A 158 2.63 -26.97 2.31
CA GLU A 158 1.45 -27.81 2.53
C GLU A 158 0.17 -26.95 2.69
N GLY A 159 0.28 -25.83 3.42
CA GLY A 159 -0.81 -24.87 3.59
C GLY A 159 -0.98 -23.92 2.39
N SER A 160 -0.15 -24.01 1.36
CA SER A 160 -0.13 -23.11 0.22
C SER A 160 0.02 -21.64 0.60
N ASN A 161 0.71 -21.36 1.71
CA ASN A 161 0.87 -20.01 2.29
C ASN A 161 2.28 -19.75 2.82
N ASP A 162 3.28 -20.47 2.31
CA ASP A 162 4.69 -20.25 2.63
C ASP A 162 5.15 -18.88 2.13
N ARG A 163 5.58 -17.98 3.06
CA ARG A 163 5.85 -16.59 2.74
C ARG A 163 6.82 -15.92 3.69
N ASN A 164 7.49 -14.89 3.18
CA ASN A 164 8.32 -13.98 3.98
C ASN A 164 7.59 -12.65 4.17
N ILE A 165 7.40 -12.24 5.42
CA ILE A 165 6.86 -10.93 5.80
C ILE A 165 8.03 -10.02 6.14
N ASN A 166 8.35 -9.08 5.25
CA ASN A 166 9.42 -8.10 5.43
C ASN A 166 8.81 -6.82 6.04
N LYS A 167 8.94 -6.66 7.35
CA LYS A 167 8.47 -5.47 8.08
C LYS A 167 9.53 -4.37 7.92
N MET A 168 9.28 -3.40 7.06
CA MET A 168 10.28 -2.39 6.68
C MET A 168 10.03 -1.04 7.33
N LEU A 169 8.83 -0.47 7.20
CA LEU A 169 8.46 0.81 7.81
C LEU A 169 7.55 0.53 9.01
N VAL A 170 8.12 0.01 10.07
CA VAL A 170 7.44 -0.32 11.33
C VAL A 170 8.28 0.18 12.52
N ASN A 171 7.67 0.36 13.68
CA ASN A 171 8.34 0.91 14.87
C ASN A 171 9.61 0.17 15.30
N GLN A 172 9.73 -1.11 14.98
CA GLN A 172 10.93 -1.90 15.26
C GLN A 172 12.14 -1.49 14.38
N VAL A 173 11.89 -0.82 13.23
CA VAL A 173 12.90 -0.40 12.25
C VAL A 173 13.13 1.11 12.29
N LEU A 174 12.03 1.88 12.36
CA LEU A 174 12.06 3.35 12.44
C LEU A 174 10.77 3.88 13.08
N PRO A 175 10.83 5.02 13.78
CA PRO A 175 9.63 5.65 14.33
C PRO A 175 8.80 6.31 13.22
N THR A 176 7.47 6.18 13.31
CA THR A 176 6.49 6.86 12.48
C THR A 176 5.40 7.49 13.35
N CYS A 177 4.53 8.34 12.78
CA CYS A 177 3.39 8.87 13.54
C CYS A 177 2.28 7.82 13.67
N GLN A 178 1.88 7.22 12.56
CA GLN A 178 0.83 6.20 12.52
C GLN A 178 0.97 5.26 11.30
N LEU A 179 1.81 5.60 10.33
CA LEU A 179 2.02 4.78 9.14
C LEU A 179 2.89 3.56 9.47
N GLN A 180 2.41 2.38 9.08
CA GLN A 180 3.21 1.16 9.06
C GLN A 180 3.09 0.52 7.68
N MET A 181 4.21 0.09 7.12
CA MET A 181 4.25 -0.59 5.83
C MET A 181 5.26 -1.72 5.82
N GLY A 182 4.92 -2.76 5.09
CA GLY A 182 5.83 -3.86 4.80
C GLY A 182 5.48 -4.54 3.50
N MET A 183 6.25 -5.55 3.18
CA MET A 183 6.12 -6.32 1.95
C MET A 183 6.10 -7.81 2.28
N THR A 184 5.11 -8.50 1.76
CA THR A 184 4.98 -9.96 1.90
C THR A 184 5.22 -10.62 0.55
N GLU A 185 6.19 -11.54 0.52
CA GLU A 185 6.54 -12.32 -0.66
C GLU A 185 6.06 -13.76 -0.47
N LEU A 186 5.12 -14.21 -1.30
CA LEU A 186 4.71 -15.61 -1.32
C LEU A 186 5.74 -16.42 -2.11
N LEU A 187 6.17 -17.53 -1.54
CA LEU A 187 7.14 -18.41 -2.19
C LEU A 187 6.47 -19.31 -3.25
N PRO A 188 7.23 -19.86 -4.21
CA PRO A 188 6.68 -20.72 -5.25
C PRO A 188 5.80 -21.84 -4.70
N GLY A 189 4.60 -22.03 -5.28
CA GLY A 189 3.60 -22.98 -4.81
C GLY A 189 2.63 -22.46 -3.75
N SER A 190 2.85 -21.25 -3.24
CA SER A 190 2.00 -20.59 -2.25
C SER A 190 1.17 -19.49 -2.88
N VAL A 191 -0.13 -19.50 -2.59
CA VAL A 191 -1.11 -18.60 -3.22
C VAL A 191 -2.01 -17.88 -2.20
N TRP A 192 -2.01 -18.32 -0.92
CA TRP A 192 -2.81 -17.72 0.14
C TRP A 192 -2.01 -16.73 0.98
N ASN A 193 -2.56 -15.55 1.20
CA ASN A 193 -2.05 -14.61 2.21
C ASN A 193 -3.12 -14.29 3.26
N THR A 194 -2.66 -13.85 4.44
CA THR A 194 -3.51 -13.33 5.52
C THR A 194 -4.67 -14.29 5.85
N MET A 195 -4.33 -15.57 5.98
CA MET A 195 -5.26 -16.61 6.38
C MET A 195 -4.70 -17.30 7.64
N PRO A 196 -5.39 -17.31 8.79
CA PRO A 196 -6.75 -16.80 9.02
C PRO A 196 -6.91 -15.31 8.73
N ALA A 197 -8.10 -14.92 8.24
CA ALA A 197 -8.46 -13.53 8.04
C ALA A 197 -8.60 -12.79 9.37
N HIS A 198 -8.38 -11.49 9.37
CA HIS A 198 -8.53 -10.64 10.54
C HIS A 198 -9.03 -9.23 10.14
N VAL A 199 -9.42 -8.46 11.13
CA VAL A 199 -9.73 -7.04 11.01
C VAL A 199 -8.85 -6.24 11.98
N HIS A 200 -8.79 -4.93 11.78
CA HIS A 200 -8.13 -3.99 12.67
C HIS A 200 -9.11 -2.90 13.07
N SER A 201 -9.79 -3.03 14.19
CA SER A 201 -10.83 -2.08 14.60
C SER A 201 -10.39 -0.61 14.70
N ARG A 202 -9.09 -0.34 14.75
CA ARG A 202 -8.52 0.99 14.99
C ARG A 202 -7.72 1.56 13.83
N ARG A 203 -7.67 0.89 12.69
CA ARG A 203 -6.92 1.33 11.51
C ARG A 203 -7.41 0.67 10.22
N MET A 204 -7.31 1.43 9.14
CA MET A 204 -7.51 0.88 7.80
C MET A 204 -6.22 0.30 7.25
N GLU A 205 -6.32 -0.51 6.20
CA GLU A 205 -5.18 -1.05 5.47
C GLU A 205 -5.35 -0.90 3.96
N ALA A 206 -4.25 -0.75 3.24
CA ALA A 206 -4.21 -0.80 1.78
C ALA A 206 -3.25 -1.91 1.34
N TYR A 207 -3.70 -2.77 0.42
CA TYR A 207 -2.85 -3.78 -0.23
C TYR A 207 -2.56 -3.38 -1.66
N PHE A 208 -1.30 -3.43 -2.05
CA PHE A 208 -0.84 -3.26 -3.42
C PHE A 208 -0.20 -4.55 -3.89
N TYR A 209 -0.74 -5.16 -4.95
CA TYR A 209 -0.28 -6.44 -5.50
C TYR A 209 0.63 -6.21 -6.69
N PHE A 210 1.79 -6.88 -6.72
CA PHE A 210 2.72 -6.85 -7.83
C PHE A 210 3.44 -8.22 -7.95
N GLU A 211 4.29 -8.38 -8.96
CA GLU A 211 4.82 -9.70 -9.33
C GLU A 211 3.70 -10.72 -9.61
N VAL A 212 2.58 -10.23 -10.11
CA VAL A 212 1.50 -11.05 -10.64
C VAL A 212 1.70 -11.16 -12.15
N PRO A 213 1.93 -12.34 -12.72
CA PRO A 213 2.06 -12.49 -14.17
C PRO A 213 0.85 -11.96 -14.93
N GLU A 214 1.04 -11.49 -16.15
CA GLU A 214 -0.01 -10.78 -16.92
C GLU A 214 -1.26 -11.63 -17.16
N ASP A 215 -1.10 -12.96 -17.28
CA ASP A 215 -2.16 -13.94 -17.48
C ASP A 215 -2.74 -14.51 -16.17
N GLN A 216 -2.28 -14.00 -15.00
CA GLN A 216 -2.70 -14.45 -13.68
C GLN A 216 -3.48 -13.37 -12.94
N ALA A 217 -4.18 -13.76 -11.88
CA ALA A 217 -5.00 -12.86 -11.09
C ALA A 217 -4.97 -13.18 -9.59
N VAL A 218 -5.26 -12.16 -8.79
CA VAL A 218 -5.44 -12.25 -7.35
C VAL A 218 -6.92 -12.04 -7.03
N CYS A 219 -7.52 -12.94 -6.26
CA CYS A 219 -8.82 -12.78 -5.66
C CYS A 219 -8.64 -12.21 -4.25
N HIS A 220 -8.91 -10.92 -4.09
CA HIS A 220 -8.89 -10.26 -2.78
C HIS A 220 -10.24 -10.44 -2.10
N PHE A 221 -10.24 -10.98 -0.90
CA PHE A 221 -11.42 -11.14 -0.05
C PHE A 221 -11.54 -9.96 0.89
N MET A 222 -12.73 -9.41 0.99
CA MET A 222 -13.09 -8.28 1.85
C MET A 222 -14.49 -8.45 2.43
N GLY A 223 -14.96 -7.50 3.21
CA GLY A 223 -16.26 -7.52 3.86
C GLY A 223 -16.19 -7.95 5.31
N GLU A 224 -17.33 -8.08 5.96
CA GLU A 224 -17.41 -8.67 7.30
C GLU A 224 -17.23 -10.20 7.22
N VAL A 225 -16.84 -10.80 8.32
CA VAL A 225 -16.53 -12.25 8.41
C VAL A 225 -17.67 -13.14 7.94
N ASP A 226 -18.90 -12.75 8.26
CA ASP A 226 -20.12 -13.49 7.96
C ASP A 226 -20.83 -13.03 6.67
N GLU A 227 -20.25 -12.05 5.95
CA GLU A 227 -20.76 -11.50 4.70
C GLU A 227 -19.61 -11.09 3.79
N THR A 228 -18.79 -12.07 3.37
CA THR A 228 -17.59 -11.79 2.58
C THR A 228 -17.92 -11.41 1.12
N ARG A 229 -17.05 -10.59 0.56
CA ARG A 229 -17.04 -10.16 -0.84
C ARG A 229 -15.67 -10.43 -1.44
N HIS A 230 -15.55 -10.35 -2.75
CA HIS A 230 -14.26 -10.48 -3.40
C HIS A 230 -14.09 -9.47 -4.55
N ILE A 231 -12.84 -9.15 -4.81
CA ILE A 231 -12.43 -8.30 -5.93
C ILE A 231 -11.31 -9.00 -6.69
N TRP A 232 -11.53 -9.32 -7.97
CA TRP A 232 -10.47 -9.81 -8.84
C TRP A 232 -9.55 -8.66 -9.26
N MET A 233 -8.25 -8.86 -9.06
CA MET A 233 -7.20 -7.88 -9.27
C MET A 233 -6.10 -8.42 -10.16
N LYS A 234 -5.38 -7.51 -10.82
CA LYS A 234 -4.17 -7.77 -11.60
C LYS A 234 -2.94 -7.21 -10.87
N GLY A 235 -1.77 -7.46 -11.44
CA GLY A 235 -0.54 -6.79 -11.00
C GLY A 235 -0.65 -5.27 -11.13
N ASP A 236 0.10 -4.57 -10.28
CA ASP A 236 0.14 -3.10 -10.19
C ASP A 236 -1.20 -2.44 -9.82
N GLN A 237 -2.08 -3.16 -9.12
CA GLN A 237 -3.34 -2.63 -8.57
C GLN A 237 -3.33 -2.63 -7.05
N ALA A 238 -4.09 -1.71 -6.45
CA ALA A 238 -4.24 -1.63 -5.01
C ALA A 238 -5.71 -1.72 -4.59
N VAL A 239 -5.96 -2.06 -3.33
CA VAL A 239 -7.28 -2.14 -2.73
C VAL A 239 -7.26 -1.48 -1.36
N LEU A 240 -8.33 -0.76 -1.04
CA LEU A 240 -8.58 -0.18 0.27
C LEU A 240 -9.36 -1.17 1.13
N SER A 241 -8.84 -1.50 2.30
CA SER A 241 -9.51 -2.32 3.31
C SER A 241 -9.90 -1.44 4.50
N PRO A 242 -11.20 -1.16 4.68
CA PRO A 242 -11.69 -0.46 5.87
C PRO A 242 -11.37 -1.24 7.16
N GLU A 243 -11.45 -0.55 8.29
CA GLU A 243 -11.24 -1.11 9.63
C GLU A 243 -12.17 -2.28 9.96
N TRP A 244 -13.39 -2.28 9.40
CA TRP A 244 -14.40 -3.33 9.60
C TRP A 244 -14.23 -4.53 8.65
N SER A 245 -13.41 -4.40 7.63
CA SER A 245 -13.27 -5.41 6.57
C SER A 245 -12.10 -6.33 6.81
N ILE A 246 -12.32 -7.63 6.64
CA ILE A 246 -11.20 -8.56 6.44
C ILE A 246 -10.39 -8.17 5.20
N HIS A 247 -9.12 -8.57 5.16
CA HIS A 247 -8.22 -8.39 4.02
C HIS A 247 -7.36 -9.64 3.86
N SER A 248 -7.80 -10.52 2.99
CA SER A 248 -7.14 -11.78 2.68
C SER A 248 -7.12 -11.98 1.17
N ALA A 249 -6.30 -12.86 0.66
CA ALA A 249 -6.33 -13.16 -0.77
C ALA A 249 -5.88 -14.57 -1.09
N ALA A 250 -6.38 -15.07 -2.24
CA ALA A 250 -5.82 -16.22 -2.93
C ALA A 250 -5.60 -15.86 -4.40
N ALA A 251 -4.60 -16.47 -5.04
CA ALA A 251 -4.26 -16.15 -6.42
C ALA A 251 -4.06 -17.42 -7.26
N THR A 252 -3.95 -17.23 -8.57
CA THR A 252 -3.67 -18.30 -9.52
C THR A 252 -2.17 -18.58 -9.68
N HIS A 253 -1.32 -17.77 -9.05
CA HIS A 253 0.14 -17.87 -9.03
C HIS A 253 0.66 -17.25 -7.72
N ASN A 254 1.90 -17.55 -7.31
CA ASN A 254 2.52 -16.80 -6.23
C ASN A 254 2.77 -15.34 -6.65
N TYR A 255 2.75 -14.44 -5.69
CA TYR A 255 2.84 -13.00 -5.90
C TYR A 255 3.47 -12.31 -4.71
N THR A 256 3.75 -11.04 -4.87
CA THR A 256 4.18 -10.16 -3.78
C THR A 256 3.15 -9.06 -3.56
N PHE A 257 2.98 -8.64 -2.32
CA PHE A 257 2.17 -7.47 -2.03
C PHE A 257 2.81 -6.58 -0.98
N ILE A 258 2.55 -5.28 -1.10
CA ILE A 258 2.86 -4.29 -0.08
C ILE A 258 1.58 -4.03 0.70
N TRP A 259 1.68 -4.14 2.02
CA TRP A 259 0.64 -3.72 2.94
C TRP A 259 1.04 -2.40 3.58
N GLY A 260 0.07 -1.50 3.70
CA GLY A 260 0.24 -0.22 4.35
C GLY A 260 -0.98 0.09 5.20
N MET A 261 -0.75 0.34 6.48
CA MET A 261 -1.82 0.55 7.45
C MET A 261 -1.57 1.80 8.27
N GLY A 262 -2.65 2.35 8.79
CA GLY A 262 -2.58 3.48 9.70
C GLY A 262 -3.93 3.85 10.27
N GLY A 263 -3.90 4.58 11.36
CA GLY A 263 -5.04 4.98 12.12
C GLY A 263 -4.62 5.36 13.54
N GLU A 264 -5.28 4.81 14.53
CA GLU A 264 -5.18 5.30 15.90
C GLU A 264 -3.92 4.85 16.65
N ASN A 265 -3.29 3.73 16.28
CA ASN A 265 -2.15 3.16 17.01
C ASN A 265 -1.06 2.62 16.10
N LEU A 266 0.06 2.28 16.73
CA LEU A 266 1.24 1.72 16.10
C LEU A 266 1.48 0.25 16.50
N ASP A 267 0.60 -0.37 17.25
CA ASP A 267 0.74 -1.75 17.70
C ASP A 267 0.44 -2.70 16.54
N TYR A 268 1.48 -3.40 16.08
CA TYR A 268 1.34 -4.37 14.99
C TYR A 268 0.44 -5.56 15.37
N GLY A 269 0.28 -5.86 16.64
CA GLY A 269 -0.44 -7.01 17.16
C GLY A 269 -1.91 -6.76 17.50
N ASP A 270 -2.57 -5.74 16.94
CA ASP A 270 -3.97 -5.41 17.20
C ASP A 270 -4.96 -6.16 16.28
N GLN A 271 -4.56 -7.29 15.71
CA GLN A 271 -5.39 -8.08 14.81
C GLN A 271 -6.46 -8.86 15.59
N ASP A 272 -7.71 -8.71 15.19
CA ASP A 272 -8.84 -9.53 15.62
C ASP A 272 -9.04 -10.67 14.62
N PHE A 273 -8.44 -11.84 14.92
CA PHE A 273 -8.48 -13.00 14.04
C PHE A 273 -9.82 -13.70 14.05
N SER A 274 -10.31 -14.05 12.88
CA SER A 274 -11.52 -14.87 12.71
C SER A 274 -11.16 -16.35 12.53
N LYS A 275 -12.03 -17.25 12.98
CA LYS A 275 -11.88 -18.66 12.60
C LYS A 275 -12.17 -18.81 11.11
N ILE A 276 -11.39 -19.62 10.43
CA ILE A 276 -11.58 -19.88 8.99
C ILE A 276 -12.97 -20.42 8.69
N THR A 277 -13.53 -21.23 9.62
CA THR A 277 -14.87 -21.83 9.50
C THR A 277 -16.03 -20.86 9.69
N ASP A 278 -15.76 -19.63 10.13
CA ASP A 278 -16.78 -18.61 10.36
C ASP A 278 -16.97 -17.70 9.10
N LEU A 279 -16.06 -17.80 8.13
CA LEU A 279 -16.16 -17.07 6.86
C LEU A 279 -17.36 -17.55 6.03
N LYS A 280 -18.17 -16.59 5.53
CA LYS A 280 -19.35 -16.86 4.69
C LYS A 280 -19.40 -15.95 3.48
#